data_bef384d1311745736a82cfac6c6e55ec
#
_entry.id   bef384d1311745736a82cfac6c6e55ec
#
_cell.length_a   1.000
_cell.length_b   1.000
_cell.length_c   1.000
_cell.angle_alpha   90.00
_cell.angle_beta   90.00
_cell.angle_gamma   90.00
#
_symmetry.space_group_name_H-M   'P 1'
#
loop_
_entity.id
_entity.type
_entity.pdbx_description
1 polymer ?
#
loop_
_entity_poly.entity_id
_entity_poly.type
_entity_poly.pdbx_seq_one_letter_code
_entity_poly.pdbx_strand_id
1 'polypeptide(L)'
;MLICGAGVAAGDCGFDEISVVTSPGFTITVDSEYKVLEDQTAGIKYGLYCDRQPTGVDGVDRWFKVPVSSAGIRVPVASGFLEALGRRDAIVAAEAPANLTNACLDTSKIRALGSDAEQTGVDVVFSSDAGSDGDRSVRLPADDTLAPLQLAEWIKLVAAFFNDEKRAAALFGGIADAYKCHRGNLQHVAARPHAYWVEYAGGDKASYSVVGSAYQKELLAAAGTTNATAAALNTTDVAAFQSAVSDAAVVFDQSQLTEHGQRATEWYRKFGYTDPQNSGSSFLRTRSIWRTDKYTSASGVSNFAEFAYVRPDLVLQDVVGVVQPTYDANYTRRWLLWLGGTNEDTVVVGADNYDCARPWLQQVAACTAREDFVGPADDSDSSSDDGSDDAGGSSGRAGRIAGGVVGAAAAVALGVVGLHYYNRHRRNARMQALRQTEFGGAEIGLARRTGSGFS
;
A
#
# COMPACT_ATOMS: atom_id res chain seq x y z
N MET A 1 -3.86 -21.65 49.78
CA MET A 1 -4.45 -21.84 48.44
C MET A 1 -3.31 -21.83 47.43
N LEU A 2 -2.77 -23.02 47.10
CA LEU A 2 -1.67 -23.16 46.15
C LEU A 2 -2.25 -23.01 44.76
N ILE A 3 -1.80 -21.99 44.04
CA ILE A 3 -2.02 -21.88 42.62
C ILE A 3 -0.97 -22.77 41.93
N CYS A 4 -1.39 -23.96 41.49
CA CYS A 4 -0.59 -24.77 40.59
C CYS A 4 -0.47 -23.99 39.26
N GLY A 5 0.66 -23.35 39.04
CA GLY A 5 1.08 -22.93 37.71
C GLY A 5 1.24 -24.21 36.89
N ALA A 6 0.44 -24.36 35.82
CA ALA A 6 0.70 -25.36 34.80
C ALA A 6 2.06 -25.04 34.20
N GLY A 7 3.07 -25.84 34.53
CA GLY A 7 4.36 -25.77 33.89
C GLY A 7 4.17 -26.11 32.41
N VAL A 8 4.51 -25.17 31.53
CA VAL A 8 4.61 -25.40 30.09
C VAL A 8 5.64 -26.52 29.90
N ALA A 9 5.26 -27.60 29.22
CA ALA A 9 6.19 -28.68 28.91
C ALA A 9 7.36 -28.11 28.09
N ALA A 10 8.58 -28.60 28.38
CA ALA A 10 9.74 -28.21 27.59
C ALA A 10 9.52 -28.58 26.12
N GLY A 11 9.41 -27.57 25.25
CA GLY A 11 9.10 -27.74 23.82
C GLY A 11 7.78 -27.10 23.37
N ASP A 12 6.84 -26.83 24.28
CA ASP A 12 5.60 -26.11 23.94
C ASP A 12 5.85 -24.59 23.97
N CYS A 13 5.81 -23.98 22.79
CA CYS A 13 6.02 -22.54 22.63
C CYS A 13 4.83 -21.68 23.01
N GLY A 14 3.68 -22.27 23.30
CA GLY A 14 2.43 -21.56 23.60
C GLY A 14 2.00 -20.63 22.44
N PHE A 15 2.26 -21.04 21.20
CA PHE A 15 1.88 -20.25 20.04
C PHE A 15 0.37 -20.12 19.91
N ASP A 16 -0.08 -18.92 19.65
CA ASP A 16 -1.49 -18.66 19.39
C ASP A 16 -1.85 -19.03 17.96
N GLU A 17 -3.03 -19.64 17.80
CA GLU A 17 -3.61 -19.84 16.47
C GLU A 17 -3.99 -18.51 15.84
N ILE A 18 -3.70 -18.36 14.55
CA ILE A 18 -4.09 -17.21 13.76
C ILE A 18 -4.52 -17.66 12.36
N SER A 19 -5.65 -17.15 11.88
CA SER A 19 -6.12 -17.43 10.54
C SER A 19 -5.90 -16.25 9.60
N VAL A 20 -5.49 -16.53 8.36
CA VAL A 20 -5.45 -15.59 7.25
C VAL A 20 -6.74 -15.76 6.45
N VAL A 21 -7.54 -14.69 6.32
CA VAL A 21 -8.89 -14.78 5.79
C VAL A 21 -9.15 -13.96 4.53
N THR A 22 -8.32 -12.97 4.28
CA THR A 22 -8.52 -12.01 3.18
C THR A 22 -7.40 -12.07 2.16
N SER A 23 -6.14 -12.15 2.63
CA SER A 23 -4.97 -12.15 1.75
C SER A 23 -4.69 -13.54 1.19
N PRO A 24 -4.61 -13.69 -0.15
CA PRO A 24 -4.15 -14.93 -0.76
C PRO A 24 -2.61 -15.04 -0.78
N GLY A 25 -1.91 -13.98 -0.33
CA GLY A 25 -0.47 -13.85 -0.51
C GLY A 25 0.38 -14.65 0.47
N PHE A 26 -0.20 -15.09 1.59
CA PHE A 26 0.53 -15.89 2.57
C PHE A 26 -0.40 -16.79 3.40
N THR A 27 0.19 -17.80 4.03
CA THR A 27 -0.47 -18.67 5.01
C THR A 27 0.35 -18.80 6.28
N ILE A 28 -0.30 -19.14 7.39
CA ILE A 28 0.34 -19.43 8.68
C ILE A 28 -0.20 -20.79 9.15
N THR A 29 0.70 -21.73 9.41
CA THR A 29 0.39 -23.02 10.03
C THR A 29 1.10 -23.09 11.37
N VAL A 30 0.37 -23.42 12.42
CA VAL A 30 0.88 -23.48 13.80
C VAL A 30 0.95 -24.94 14.24
N ASP A 31 2.10 -25.32 14.77
CA ASP A 31 2.36 -26.57 15.49
C ASP A 31 2.69 -26.25 16.94
N SER A 32 2.79 -27.26 17.82
CA SER A 32 3.14 -27.03 19.24
C SER A 32 4.56 -26.50 19.44
N GLU A 33 5.50 -26.86 18.57
CA GLU A 33 6.92 -26.53 18.70
C GLU A 33 7.37 -25.42 17.72
N TYR A 34 6.62 -25.18 16.64
CA TYR A 34 7.00 -24.22 15.60
C TYR A 34 5.80 -23.69 14.83
N LYS A 35 6.02 -22.63 14.09
CA LYS A 35 5.08 -22.07 13.08
C LYS A 35 5.76 -22.11 11.72
N VAL A 36 4.97 -22.31 10.65
CA VAL A 36 5.42 -22.14 9.26
C VAL A 36 4.58 -21.05 8.61
N LEU A 37 5.24 -20.00 8.15
CA LEU A 37 4.67 -18.95 7.34
C LEU A 37 5.11 -19.19 5.91
N GLU A 38 4.17 -19.25 4.97
CA GLU A 38 4.46 -19.43 3.56
C GLU A 38 4.03 -18.21 2.77
N ASP A 39 4.99 -17.51 2.17
CA ASP A 39 4.72 -16.48 1.16
C ASP A 39 4.36 -17.19 -0.16
N GLN A 40 3.06 -17.23 -0.46
CA GLN A 40 2.51 -17.89 -1.65
C GLN A 40 2.95 -17.22 -2.95
N THR A 41 3.31 -15.94 -2.89
CA THR A 41 3.74 -15.17 -4.07
C THR A 41 5.19 -15.46 -4.44
N ALA A 42 6.07 -15.56 -3.43
CA ALA A 42 7.49 -15.85 -3.61
C ALA A 42 7.80 -17.35 -3.55
N GLY A 43 6.89 -18.17 -3.00
CA GLY A 43 7.11 -19.60 -2.76
C GLY A 43 8.17 -19.86 -1.69
N ILE A 44 8.25 -19.01 -0.67
CA ILE A 44 9.25 -19.08 0.41
C ILE A 44 8.55 -19.42 1.72
N LYS A 45 9.15 -20.34 2.48
CA LYS A 45 8.66 -20.77 3.79
C LYS A 45 9.61 -20.34 4.90
N TYR A 46 9.04 -19.66 5.89
CA TYR A 46 9.72 -19.21 7.10
C TYR A 46 9.27 -20.06 8.27
N GLY A 47 10.22 -20.78 8.92
CA GLY A 47 9.96 -21.51 10.15
C GLY A 47 10.27 -20.64 11.37
N LEU A 48 9.37 -20.61 12.33
CA LEU A 48 9.54 -19.88 13.59
C LEU A 48 9.53 -20.84 14.76
N TYR A 49 10.53 -20.79 15.65
CA TYR A 49 10.64 -21.65 16.82
C TYR A 49 11.03 -20.83 18.08
N CYS A 50 10.68 -21.32 19.28
CA CYS A 50 10.96 -20.59 20.52
C CYS A 50 12.18 -21.09 21.27
N ASP A 51 12.36 -22.38 21.39
CA ASP A 51 13.43 -22.98 22.19
C ASP A 51 14.57 -23.51 21.31
N ARG A 52 14.32 -24.55 20.57
CA ARG A 52 15.30 -25.21 19.68
C ARG A 52 14.69 -25.40 18.30
N GLN A 53 15.50 -25.12 17.27
CA GLN A 53 15.09 -25.36 15.88
C GLN A 53 14.71 -26.83 15.71
N PRO A 54 13.49 -27.11 15.18
CA PRO A 54 13.05 -28.46 14.92
C PRO A 54 13.94 -29.16 13.90
N THR A 55 14.08 -30.47 14.05
CA THR A 55 14.80 -31.31 13.10
C THR A 55 13.82 -32.20 12.33
N GLY A 56 14.10 -32.47 11.05
CA GLY A 56 13.25 -33.33 10.22
C GLY A 56 11.99 -32.65 9.68
N VAL A 57 11.92 -31.32 9.73
CA VAL A 57 10.88 -30.52 9.06
C VAL A 57 11.43 -30.08 7.71
N ASP A 58 10.94 -30.70 6.64
CA ASP A 58 11.39 -30.43 5.28
C ASP A 58 10.66 -29.25 4.65
N GLY A 59 11.34 -28.59 3.68
CA GLY A 59 10.73 -27.55 2.86
C GLY A 59 10.59 -26.19 3.52
N VAL A 60 11.26 -25.94 4.65
CA VAL A 60 11.42 -24.61 5.26
C VAL A 60 12.72 -24.00 4.78
N ASP A 61 12.62 -22.81 4.16
CA ASP A 61 13.78 -22.14 3.55
C ASP A 61 14.64 -21.41 4.60
N ARG A 62 14.01 -20.83 5.62
CA ARG A 62 14.68 -20.05 6.67
C ARG A 62 14.04 -20.24 8.02
N TRP A 63 14.88 -20.29 9.06
CA TRP A 63 14.43 -20.47 10.43
C TRP A 63 14.75 -19.24 11.30
N PHE A 64 13.79 -18.84 12.11
CA PHE A 64 13.92 -17.72 13.04
C PHE A 64 13.57 -18.16 14.47
N LYS A 65 14.40 -17.76 15.42
CA LYS A 65 14.04 -17.89 16.82
C LYS A 65 13.12 -16.74 17.22
N VAL A 66 11.96 -17.05 17.81
CA VAL A 66 10.95 -16.06 18.22
C VAL A 66 10.66 -16.14 19.71
N PRO A 67 10.21 -15.05 20.38
CA PRO A 67 10.02 -13.75 19.76
C PRO A 67 11.34 -13.08 19.39
N VAL A 68 11.37 -12.35 18.26
CA VAL A 68 12.50 -11.52 17.89
C VAL A 68 12.55 -10.26 18.75
N SER A 69 13.76 -9.72 18.95
CA SER A 69 14.00 -8.52 19.72
C SER A 69 14.38 -7.31 18.87
N SER A 70 14.83 -7.55 17.66
CA SER A 70 15.34 -6.51 16.77
C SER A 70 14.94 -6.75 15.32
N ALA A 71 14.57 -5.65 14.64
CA ALA A 71 14.15 -5.66 13.23
C ALA A 71 14.91 -4.60 12.41
N GLY A 72 15.22 -4.98 11.17
CA GLY A 72 15.69 -4.10 10.13
C GLY A 72 14.59 -3.80 9.12
N ILE A 73 14.55 -2.59 8.58
CA ILE A 73 13.51 -2.10 7.67
C ILE A 73 14.13 -1.74 6.32
N ARG A 74 13.77 -2.48 5.26
CA ARG A 74 14.04 -2.09 3.86
C ARG A 74 12.78 -1.65 3.13
N VAL A 75 11.61 -1.99 3.66
CA VAL A 75 10.32 -1.60 3.10
C VAL A 75 9.55 -0.75 4.11
N PRO A 76 9.14 0.49 3.74
CA PRO A 76 8.54 1.44 4.70
C PRO A 76 7.32 0.89 5.45
N VAL A 77 6.45 0.12 4.79
CA VAL A 77 5.23 -0.44 5.41
C VAL A 77 5.53 -1.31 6.65
N ALA A 78 6.72 -1.92 6.73
CA ALA A 78 7.12 -2.70 7.90
C ALA A 78 7.21 -1.84 9.18
N SER A 79 7.70 -0.58 9.06
CA SER A 79 7.66 0.38 10.18
C SER A 79 6.23 0.65 10.64
N GLY A 80 5.31 0.80 9.70
CA GLY A 80 3.89 0.99 10.00
C GLY A 80 3.27 -0.21 10.73
N PHE A 81 3.55 -1.43 10.29
CA PHE A 81 3.08 -2.64 10.97
C PHE A 81 3.64 -2.76 12.38
N LEU A 82 4.94 -2.49 12.56
CA LEU A 82 5.59 -2.53 13.88
C LEU A 82 5.04 -1.44 14.81
N GLU A 83 4.76 -0.24 14.30
CA GLU A 83 4.08 0.81 15.07
C GLU A 83 2.67 0.38 15.49
N ALA A 84 1.89 -0.18 14.57
CA ALA A 84 0.54 -0.65 14.83
C ALA A 84 0.50 -1.79 15.87
N LEU A 85 1.50 -2.66 15.85
CA LEU A 85 1.69 -3.72 16.84
C LEU A 85 2.30 -3.22 18.17
N GLY A 86 2.70 -1.93 18.27
CA GLY A 86 3.41 -1.41 19.45
C GLY A 86 4.80 -1.99 19.61
N ARG A 87 5.44 -2.37 18.51
CA ARG A 87 6.79 -2.95 18.42
C ARG A 87 7.80 -2.03 17.76
N ARG A 88 7.52 -0.72 17.67
CA ARG A 88 8.43 0.26 17.06
C ARG A 88 9.83 0.23 17.68
N ASP A 89 9.95 -0.04 18.99
CA ASP A 89 11.23 -0.08 19.67
C ASP A 89 12.14 -1.25 19.22
N ALA A 90 11.57 -2.24 18.52
CA ALA A 90 12.34 -3.29 17.87
C ALA A 90 13.05 -2.81 16.60
N ILE A 91 12.68 -1.66 16.03
CA ILE A 91 13.33 -1.10 14.84
C ILE A 91 14.70 -0.54 15.25
N VAL A 92 15.78 -1.22 14.88
CA VAL A 92 17.16 -0.84 15.23
C VAL A 92 17.99 -0.48 14.00
N ALA A 93 17.52 -0.81 12.80
CA ALA A 93 18.20 -0.53 11.57
C ALA A 93 17.20 -0.28 10.43
N ALA A 94 17.55 0.55 9.46
CA ALA A 94 16.76 0.79 8.25
C ALA A 94 17.66 1.09 7.05
N GLU A 95 17.17 0.82 5.83
CA GLU A 95 17.91 1.15 4.60
C GLU A 95 18.19 2.65 4.49
N ALA A 96 17.19 3.48 4.77
CA ALA A 96 17.28 4.92 4.78
C ALA A 96 16.63 5.49 6.05
N PRO A 97 17.33 5.52 7.19
CA PRO A 97 16.76 5.99 8.47
C PRO A 97 16.14 7.39 8.40
N ALA A 98 16.73 8.30 7.62
CA ALA A 98 16.23 9.66 7.44
C ALA A 98 14.89 9.74 6.68
N ASN A 99 14.51 8.68 5.97
CA ASN A 99 13.25 8.61 5.24
C ASN A 99 12.10 8.05 6.07
N LEU A 100 12.37 7.47 7.24
CA LEU A 100 11.32 7.04 8.15
C LEU A 100 10.53 8.25 8.66
N THR A 101 9.20 8.12 8.61
CA THR A 101 8.27 9.20 8.98
C THR A 101 7.60 8.94 10.32
N ASN A 102 8.03 7.93 11.07
CA ASN A 102 7.51 7.64 12.39
C ASN A 102 8.03 8.68 13.42
N ALA A 103 7.16 9.60 13.82
CA ALA A 103 7.47 10.68 14.76
C ALA A 103 8.00 10.19 16.13
N CYS A 104 7.72 8.94 16.46
CA CYS A 104 8.06 8.36 17.77
C CYS A 104 9.37 7.56 17.74
N LEU A 105 10.01 7.48 16.57
CA LEU A 105 11.35 6.91 16.43
C LEU A 105 12.40 8.01 16.48
N ASP A 106 13.41 7.80 17.32
CA ASP A 106 14.63 8.58 17.26
C ASP A 106 15.51 8.03 16.11
N THR A 107 15.30 8.56 14.91
CA THR A 107 16.00 8.10 13.69
C THR A 107 17.52 8.23 13.79
N SER A 108 18.04 9.07 14.70
CA SER A 108 19.49 9.19 14.94
C SER A 108 20.09 7.94 15.60
N LYS A 109 19.26 7.12 16.24
CA LYS A 109 19.65 5.84 16.84
C LYS A 109 19.44 4.64 15.92
N ILE A 110 18.74 4.84 14.80
CA ILE A 110 18.51 3.80 13.82
C ILE A 110 19.75 3.70 12.91
N ARG A 111 20.36 2.52 12.87
CA ARG A 111 21.54 2.28 12.04
C ARG A 111 21.15 2.15 10.56
N ALA A 112 22.02 2.59 9.67
CA ALA A 112 21.84 2.29 8.24
C ALA A 112 22.10 0.78 8.01
N LEU A 113 21.18 0.13 7.30
CA LEU A 113 21.36 -1.23 6.80
C LEU A 113 22.35 -1.21 5.64
N GLY A 114 23.46 -1.93 5.81
CA GLY A 114 24.38 -2.22 4.71
C GLY A 114 23.80 -3.26 3.74
N SER A 115 24.64 -3.70 2.79
CA SER A 115 24.30 -4.79 1.86
C SER A 115 24.19 -6.15 2.53
N ASP A 116 24.71 -6.29 3.75
CA ASP A 116 24.75 -7.53 4.52
C ASP A 116 24.11 -7.29 5.90
N ALA A 117 22.89 -7.80 6.08
CA ALA A 117 22.14 -7.66 7.34
C ALA A 117 22.74 -8.50 8.47
N GLU A 118 23.53 -9.54 8.19
CA GLU A 118 24.19 -10.34 9.25
C GLU A 118 25.18 -9.50 10.03
N GLN A 119 25.87 -8.57 9.37
CA GLN A 119 26.82 -7.66 10.02
C GLN A 119 26.12 -6.63 10.90
N THR A 120 24.83 -6.41 10.73
CA THR A 120 24.07 -5.43 11.53
C THR A 120 23.55 -5.99 12.86
N GLY A 121 23.59 -7.32 13.06
CA GLY A 121 23.14 -7.96 14.30
C GLY A 121 21.65 -7.78 14.56
N VAL A 122 20.79 -7.77 13.52
CA VAL A 122 19.32 -7.78 13.62
C VAL A 122 18.81 -9.22 13.56
N ASP A 123 17.69 -9.49 14.22
CA ASP A 123 17.08 -10.82 14.22
C ASP A 123 16.32 -11.11 12.93
N VAL A 124 15.65 -10.08 12.38
CA VAL A 124 14.86 -10.17 11.14
C VAL A 124 14.98 -8.89 10.33
N VAL A 125 14.97 -8.98 9.00
CA VAL A 125 14.90 -7.84 8.08
C VAL A 125 13.66 -7.97 7.22
N PHE A 126 12.78 -6.98 7.29
CA PHE A 126 11.61 -6.90 6.43
C PHE A 126 11.95 -6.14 5.15
N SER A 127 11.79 -6.82 4.01
CA SER A 127 12.20 -6.34 2.69
C SER A 127 11.12 -6.59 1.63
N SER A 128 11.10 -5.81 0.56
CA SER A 128 10.28 -6.13 -0.63
C SER A 128 10.84 -7.29 -1.45
N ASP A 129 12.12 -7.59 -1.28
CA ASP A 129 12.82 -8.69 -1.94
C ASP A 129 13.28 -9.73 -0.89
N ALA A 130 12.87 -10.99 -1.11
CA ALA A 130 13.22 -12.08 -0.22
C ALA A 130 14.71 -12.46 -0.23
N GLY A 131 15.48 -12.02 -1.21
CA GLY A 131 16.89 -12.37 -1.39
C GLY A 131 17.91 -11.38 -0.85
N SER A 132 17.48 -10.19 -0.46
CA SER A 132 18.39 -9.06 -0.22
C SER A 132 19.28 -9.17 1.02
N ASP A 133 18.87 -9.93 2.05
CA ASP A 133 19.53 -9.99 3.35
C ASP A 133 19.78 -11.42 3.84
N GLY A 134 20.03 -12.36 2.92
CA GLY A 134 20.32 -13.74 3.25
C GLY A 134 19.22 -14.41 4.08
N ASP A 135 19.63 -15.18 5.09
CA ASP A 135 18.70 -15.97 5.92
C ASP A 135 17.84 -15.13 6.88
N ARG A 136 18.13 -13.84 7.04
CA ARG A 136 17.35 -12.94 7.90
C ARG A 136 16.25 -12.17 7.18
N SER A 137 16.20 -12.23 5.84
CA SER A 137 15.22 -11.52 5.04
C SER A 137 13.84 -12.18 5.09
N VAL A 138 12.83 -11.38 5.35
CA VAL A 138 11.42 -11.76 5.26
C VAL A 138 10.75 -10.80 4.29
N ARG A 139 10.12 -11.36 3.25
CA ARG A 139 9.46 -10.55 2.24
C ARG A 139 8.13 -10.02 2.77
N LEU A 140 7.92 -8.73 2.58
CA LEU A 140 6.64 -8.07 2.70
C LEU A 140 6.27 -7.40 1.37
N PRO A 141 5.01 -7.48 0.91
CA PRO A 141 4.58 -6.69 -0.24
C PRO A 141 4.67 -5.20 0.11
N ALA A 142 5.29 -4.45 -0.79
CA ALA A 142 5.52 -3.02 -0.61
C ALA A 142 4.76 -2.19 -1.63
N ASP A 143 3.94 -2.83 -2.42
CA ASP A 143 3.29 -2.26 -3.57
C ASP A 143 1.76 -2.38 -3.48
N ASP A 144 1.10 -1.69 -4.35
CA ASP A 144 -0.35 -1.59 -4.47
C ASP A 144 -0.98 -2.71 -5.33
N THR A 145 -0.26 -3.83 -5.54
CA THR A 145 -0.76 -4.98 -6.32
C THR A 145 -1.84 -5.77 -5.58
N LEU A 146 -1.86 -5.67 -4.25
CA LEU A 146 -2.86 -6.27 -3.39
C LEU A 146 -4.00 -5.28 -3.11
N ALA A 147 -5.22 -5.80 -2.94
CA ALA A 147 -6.35 -5.02 -2.47
C ALA A 147 -6.11 -4.48 -1.04
N PRO A 148 -6.76 -3.36 -0.63
CA PRO A 148 -6.47 -2.70 0.63
C PRO A 148 -6.46 -3.61 1.86
N LEU A 149 -7.49 -4.43 2.06
CA LEU A 149 -7.54 -5.36 3.18
C LEU A 149 -6.58 -6.54 3.03
N GLN A 150 -6.28 -6.95 1.80
CA GLN A 150 -5.29 -8.01 1.55
C GLN A 150 -3.89 -7.58 1.98
N LEU A 151 -3.53 -6.34 1.70
CA LEU A 151 -2.25 -5.77 2.10
C LEU A 151 -2.17 -5.55 3.62
N ALA A 152 -3.22 -4.99 4.22
CA ALA A 152 -3.25 -4.75 5.67
C ALA A 152 -3.17 -6.05 6.50
N GLU A 153 -3.67 -7.18 5.98
CA GLU A 153 -3.62 -8.47 6.68
C GLU A 153 -2.19 -9.01 6.90
N TRP A 154 -1.20 -8.52 6.15
CA TRP A 154 0.21 -8.87 6.36
C TRP A 154 0.76 -8.46 7.73
N ILE A 155 0.04 -7.63 8.48
CA ILE A 155 0.33 -7.38 9.90
C ILE A 155 0.37 -8.69 10.71
N LYS A 156 -0.40 -9.71 10.33
CA LYS A 156 -0.42 -11.01 11.00
C LYS A 156 0.88 -11.78 10.78
N LEU A 157 1.46 -11.68 9.57
CA LEU A 157 2.76 -12.27 9.29
C LEU A 157 3.85 -11.59 10.13
N VAL A 158 3.87 -10.27 10.17
CA VAL A 158 4.83 -9.51 10.99
C VAL A 158 4.68 -9.86 12.48
N ALA A 159 3.44 -9.93 12.97
CA ALA A 159 3.16 -10.24 14.38
C ALA A 159 3.66 -11.63 14.81
N ALA A 160 3.66 -12.61 13.91
CA ALA A 160 4.12 -13.97 14.21
C ALA A 160 5.59 -14.01 14.65
N PHE A 161 6.43 -13.09 14.18
CA PHE A 161 7.82 -12.95 14.62
C PHE A 161 7.96 -12.44 16.06
N PHE A 162 6.90 -11.81 16.60
CA PHE A 162 6.89 -11.23 17.95
C PHE A 162 5.98 -11.98 18.91
N ASN A 163 5.35 -13.08 18.49
CA ASN A 163 4.29 -13.80 19.22
C ASN A 163 3.12 -12.88 19.62
N ASP A 164 2.73 -11.97 18.72
CA ASP A 164 1.65 -10.98 18.92
C ASP A 164 0.40 -11.30 18.07
N GLU A 165 0.14 -12.57 17.76
CA GLU A 165 -0.92 -13.01 16.87
C GLU A 165 -2.30 -12.50 17.30
N LYS A 166 -2.63 -12.61 18.60
CA LYS A 166 -3.92 -12.14 19.13
C LYS A 166 -4.11 -10.64 18.91
N ARG A 167 -3.05 -9.86 19.12
CA ARG A 167 -3.09 -8.41 18.91
C ARG A 167 -3.30 -8.07 17.45
N ALA A 168 -2.56 -8.73 16.55
CA ALA A 168 -2.70 -8.53 15.11
C ALA A 168 -4.10 -8.92 14.62
N ALA A 169 -4.63 -10.06 15.08
CA ALA A 169 -5.96 -10.52 14.72
C ALA A 169 -7.05 -9.53 15.17
N ALA A 170 -6.97 -9.03 16.39
CA ALA A 170 -7.92 -8.05 16.93
C ALA A 170 -7.85 -6.71 16.17
N LEU A 171 -6.64 -6.21 15.90
CA LEU A 171 -6.44 -4.95 15.18
C LEU A 171 -6.93 -5.06 13.73
N PHE A 172 -6.50 -6.10 13.01
CA PHE A 172 -6.94 -6.34 11.64
C PHE A 172 -8.46 -6.54 11.55
N GLY A 173 -9.05 -7.29 12.49
CA GLY A 173 -10.51 -7.47 12.56
C GLY A 173 -11.23 -6.13 12.64
N GLY A 174 -10.83 -5.26 13.54
CA GLY A 174 -11.41 -3.92 13.67
C GLY A 174 -11.24 -3.06 12.41
N ILE A 175 -10.03 -3.08 11.79
CA ILE A 175 -9.77 -2.39 10.52
C ILE A 175 -10.68 -2.89 9.41
N ALA A 176 -10.80 -4.22 9.28
CA ALA A 176 -11.63 -4.84 8.25
C ALA A 176 -13.12 -4.52 8.44
N ASP A 177 -13.60 -4.53 9.67
CA ASP A 177 -14.98 -4.20 10.00
C ASP A 177 -15.29 -2.74 9.72
N ALA A 178 -14.40 -1.81 10.11
CA ALA A 178 -14.55 -0.39 9.81
C ALA A 178 -14.53 -0.13 8.29
N TYR A 179 -13.60 -0.73 7.55
CA TYR A 179 -13.52 -0.62 6.10
C TYR A 179 -14.80 -1.10 5.41
N LYS A 180 -15.27 -2.31 5.77
CA LYS A 180 -16.51 -2.90 5.22
C LYS A 180 -17.75 -2.08 5.55
N CYS A 181 -17.82 -1.52 6.76
CA CYS A 181 -18.91 -0.65 7.17
C CYS A 181 -18.95 0.64 6.33
N HIS A 182 -17.83 1.36 6.19
CA HIS A 182 -17.78 2.54 5.34
C HIS A 182 -18.14 2.25 3.88
N ARG A 183 -17.60 1.16 3.33
CA ARG A 183 -17.95 0.70 1.98
C ARG A 183 -19.44 0.36 1.85
N GLY A 184 -20.02 -0.29 2.86
CA GLY A 184 -21.45 -0.64 2.91
C GLY A 184 -22.34 0.60 2.89
N ASN A 185 -21.99 1.62 3.68
CA ASN A 185 -22.71 2.89 3.74
C ASN A 185 -22.75 3.66 2.40
N LEU A 186 -21.81 3.38 1.49
CA LEU A 186 -21.67 4.09 0.21
C LEU A 186 -22.24 3.31 -0.99
N GLN A 187 -22.91 2.16 -0.74
CA GLN A 187 -23.45 1.35 -1.84
C GLN A 187 -24.57 2.04 -2.61
N HIS A 188 -25.33 2.91 -1.97
CA HIS A 188 -26.52 3.56 -2.52
C HIS A 188 -26.34 5.05 -2.81
N VAL A 189 -25.09 5.57 -2.83
CA VAL A 189 -24.84 6.96 -3.18
C VAL A 189 -25.32 7.28 -4.60
N ALA A 190 -26.07 8.37 -4.73
CA ALA A 190 -26.64 8.81 -5.99
C ALA A 190 -25.56 9.38 -6.93
N ALA A 191 -24.73 10.31 -6.41
CA ALA A 191 -23.64 10.92 -7.16
C ALA A 191 -22.36 10.07 -7.03
N ARG A 192 -21.84 9.62 -8.17
CA ARG A 192 -20.61 8.82 -8.26
C ARG A 192 -19.60 9.53 -9.15
N PRO A 193 -18.73 10.39 -8.58
CA PRO A 193 -17.78 11.15 -9.38
C PRO A 193 -16.75 10.23 -10.04
N HIS A 194 -16.26 10.66 -11.21
CA HIS A 194 -15.09 10.06 -11.83
C HIS A 194 -13.84 10.50 -11.08
N ALA A 195 -13.09 9.56 -10.54
CA ALA A 195 -11.87 9.81 -9.78
C ALA A 195 -10.72 8.93 -10.28
N TYR A 196 -9.53 9.51 -10.37
CA TYR A 196 -8.33 8.82 -10.86
C TYR A 196 -7.18 8.97 -9.87
N TRP A 197 -6.41 7.90 -9.70
CA TRP A 197 -5.08 7.96 -9.13
C TRP A 197 -4.08 8.17 -10.24
N VAL A 198 -3.18 9.13 -10.06
CA VAL A 198 -2.16 9.47 -11.03
C VAL A 198 -0.78 9.52 -10.40
N GLU A 199 0.24 9.36 -11.24
CA GLU A 199 1.63 9.45 -10.83
C GLU A 199 2.45 10.09 -11.93
N TYR A 200 3.39 10.96 -11.53
CA TYR A 200 4.41 11.56 -12.37
C TYR A 200 5.78 11.07 -11.92
N ALA A 201 6.57 10.55 -12.83
CA ALA A 201 7.97 10.27 -12.60
C ALA A 201 8.81 11.18 -13.48
N GLY A 202 9.68 11.97 -12.83
CA GLY A 202 10.66 12.82 -13.50
C GLY A 202 11.86 12.03 -14.03
N GLY A 203 12.89 12.73 -14.49
CA GLY A 203 14.12 12.18 -15.03
C GLY A 203 14.37 12.68 -16.46
N ASP A 204 15.26 12.00 -17.21
CA ASP A 204 15.58 12.35 -18.59
C ASP A 204 14.37 12.37 -19.52
N LYS A 205 13.40 11.52 -19.24
CA LYS A 205 12.07 11.51 -19.88
C LYS A 205 11.03 11.40 -18.80
N ALA A 206 10.20 12.44 -18.67
CA ALA A 206 9.05 12.41 -17.79
C ALA A 206 8.07 11.32 -18.24
N SER A 207 7.47 10.61 -17.28
CA SER A 207 6.38 9.68 -17.52
C SER A 207 5.17 10.02 -16.67
N TYR A 208 4.00 9.72 -17.20
CA TYR A 208 2.70 10.01 -16.62
C TYR A 208 1.91 8.71 -16.54
N SER A 209 1.36 8.43 -15.37
CA SER A 209 0.59 7.21 -15.16
C SER A 209 -0.80 7.52 -14.66
N VAL A 210 -1.79 6.79 -15.20
CA VAL A 210 -3.05 6.53 -14.52
C VAL A 210 -2.87 5.20 -13.81
N VAL A 211 -2.90 5.23 -12.48
CA VAL A 211 -2.62 4.06 -11.64
C VAL A 211 -3.87 3.19 -11.57
N GLY A 212 -3.74 1.98 -12.06
CA GLY A 212 -4.84 1.02 -12.14
C GLY A 212 -4.56 -0.28 -11.37
N SER A 213 -3.87 -0.19 -10.24
CA SER A 213 -3.57 -1.33 -9.39
C SER A 213 -4.81 -1.81 -8.62
N ALA A 214 -4.71 -2.98 -8.01
CA ALA A 214 -5.80 -3.54 -7.22
C ALA A 214 -6.15 -2.66 -6.01
N TYR A 215 -5.14 -2.05 -5.37
CA TYR A 215 -5.34 -1.18 -4.21
C TYR A 215 -6.21 0.03 -4.56
N GLN A 216 -5.79 0.82 -5.56
CA GLN A 216 -6.49 2.05 -5.95
C GLN A 216 -7.88 1.76 -6.51
N LYS A 217 -8.03 0.72 -7.34
CA LYS A 217 -9.33 0.35 -7.91
C LYS A 217 -10.35 -0.03 -6.86
N GLU A 218 -9.97 -0.88 -5.89
CA GLU A 218 -10.90 -1.28 -4.84
C GLU A 218 -11.21 -0.11 -3.89
N LEU A 219 -10.20 0.72 -3.58
CA LEU A 219 -10.39 1.90 -2.74
C LEU A 219 -11.38 2.90 -3.35
N LEU A 220 -11.23 3.21 -4.65
CA LEU A 220 -12.15 4.10 -5.37
C LEU A 220 -13.57 3.49 -5.46
N ALA A 221 -13.68 2.19 -5.76
CA ALA A 221 -14.97 1.50 -5.77
C ALA A 221 -15.65 1.54 -4.41
N ALA A 222 -14.89 1.29 -3.33
CA ALA A 222 -15.38 1.35 -1.95
C ALA A 222 -15.83 2.76 -1.55
N ALA A 223 -15.21 3.80 -2.09
CA ALA A 223 -15.56 5.20 -1.85
C ALA A 223 -16.76 5.69 -2.68
N GLY A 224 -17.37 4.85 -3.52
CA GLY A 224 -18.54 5.20 -4.30
C GLY A 224 -18.24 6.02 -5.55
N THR A 225 -17.12 5.78 -6.22
CA THR A 225 -16.79 6.40 -7.52
C THR A 225 -17.23 5.54 -8.71
N THR A 226 -17.26 6.12 -9.93
CA THR A 226 -17.77 5.44 -11.12
C THR A 226 -16.70 4.63 -11.84
N ASN A 227 -15.48 5.13 -11.96
CA ASN A 227 -14.45 4.57 -12.84
C ASN A 227 -13.34 3.80 -12.12
N ALA A 228 -13.71 3.09 -11.06
CA ALA A 228 -12.80 2.18 -10.36
C ALA A 228 -12.14 1.13 -11.29
N THR A 229 -12.68 0.93 -12.50
CA THR A 229 -12.18 -0.01 -13.51
C THR A 229 -11.37 0.65 -14.63
N ALA A 230 -11.02 1.94 -14.50
CA ALA A 230 -10.22 2.63 -15.51
C ALA A 230 -8.95 1.83 -15.86
N ALA A 231 -8.63 1.79 -17.15
CA ALA A 231 -7.43 1.11 -17.62
C ALA A 231 -6.18 1.83 -17.09
N ALA A 232 -5.21 1.06 -16.60
CA ALA A 232 -3.91 1.62 -16.26
C ALA A 232 -3.23 2.18 -17.51
N LEU A 233 -2.63 3.35 -17.38
CA LEU A 233 -1.84 3.98 -18.45
C LEU A 233 -0.46 4.33 -17.89
N ASN A 234 0.57 4.08 -18.67
CA ASN A 234 1.91 4.63 -18.42
C ASN A 234 2.44 5.14 -19.77
N THR A 235 2.70 6.43 -19.87
CA THR A 235 3.08 7.08 -21.12
C THR A 235 4.06 8.23 -20.88
N THR A 236 4.87 8.53 -21.88
CA THR A 236 5.67 9.75 -21.95
C THR A 236 4.95 10.86 -22.74
N ASP A 237 3.80 10.57 -23.31
CA ASP A 237 2.95 11.52 -24.02
C ASP A 237 1.96 12.17 -23.04
N VAL A 238 2.20 13.44 -22.74
CA VAL A 238 1.36 14.22 -21.84
C VAL A 238 -0.06 14.41 -22.39
N ALA A 239 -0.24 14.49 -23.70
CA ALA A 239 -1.57 14.66 -24.29
C ALA A 239 -2.41 13.38 -24.18
N ALA A 240 -1.79 12.21 -24.34
CA ALA A 240 -2.43 10.92 -24.07
C ALA A 240 -2.87 10.80 -22.60
N PHE A 241 -2.01 11.21 -21.65
CA PHE A 241 -2.37 11.27 -20.25
C PHE A 241 -3.55 12.21 -19.99
N GLN A 242 -3.48 13.46 -20.49
CA GLN A 242 -4.55 14.45 -20.32
C GLN A 242 -5.89 13.96 -20.89
N SER A 243 -5.86 13.28 -22.03
CA SER A 243 -7.05 12.66 -22.61
C SER A 243 -7.63 11.56 -21.70
N ALA A 244 -6.78 10.74 -21.07
CA ALA A 244 -7.19 9.63 -20.22
C ALA A 244 -7.89 10.09 -18.93
N VAL A 245 -7.57 11.30 -18.43
CA VAL A 245 -8.18 11.87 -17.20
C VAL A 245 -9.14 13.04 -17.50
N SER A 246 -9.54 13.21 -18.76
CA SER A 246 -10.32 14.40 -19.19
C SER A 246 -11.69 14.51 -18.53
N ASP A 247 -12.33 13.39 -18.21
CA ASP A 247 -13.63 13.29 -17.53
C ASP A 247 -13.55 13.26 -16.01
N ALA A 248 -12.33 13.41 -15.43
CA ALA A 248 -12.15 13.41 -14.00
C ALA A 248 -12.90 14.55 -13.31
N ALA A 249 -13.61 14.22 -12.25
CA ALA A 249 -14.09 15.17 -11.24
C ALA A 249 -13.05 15.38 -10.14
N VAL A 250 -12.26 14.34 -9.84
CA VAL A 250 -11.25 14.32 -8.78
C VAL A 250 -10.00 13.60 -9.27
N VAL A 251 -8.82 14.14 -8.92
CA VAL A 251 -7.52 13.50 -9.17
C VAL A 251 -6.78 13.35 -7.85
N PHE A 252 -6.34 12.12 -7.56
CA PHE A 252 -5.43 11.79 -6.47
C PHE A 252 -4.03 11.56 -7.04
N ASP A 253 -3.05 12.33 -6.57
CA ASP A 253 -1.66 12.26 -7.03
C ASP A 253 -0.78 11.59 -5.97
N GLN A 254 -0.16 10.47 -6.32
CA GLN A 254 0.77 9.73 -5.48
C GLN A 254 2.25 9.91 -5.89
N SER A 255 2.55 10.89 -6.71
CA SER A 255 3.91 11.16 -7.16
C SER A 255 4.86 11.36 -5.99
N GLN A 256 6.03 10.74 -6.05
CA GLN A 256 7.11 11.01 -5.12
C GLN A 256 7.74 12.36 -5.49
N LEU A 257 7.43 13.39 -4.72
CA LEU A 257 7.92 14.73 -4.97
C LEU A 257 8.89 15.12 -3.86
N THR A 258 10.09 15.48 -4.24
CA THR A 258 11.18 15.85 -3.30
C THR A 258 11.12 17.32 -2.88
N GLU A 259 10.24 18.12 -3.49
CA GLU A 259 10.13 19.56 -3.21
C GLU A 259 8.92 19.84 -2.35
N HIS A 260 9.14 20.30 -1.13
CA HIS A 260 8.09 20.79 -0.24
C HIS A 260 7.35 21.98 -0.85
N GLY A 261 6.03 22.07 -0.61
CA GLY A 261 5.25 23.25 -0.93
C GLY A 261 4.90 23.40 -2.42
N GLN A 262 4.83 22.31 -3.17
CA GLN A 262 4.35 22.38 -4.55
C GLN A 262 2.92 22.88 -4.61
N ARG A 263 2.77 24.11 -5.10
CA ARG A 263 1.46 24.71 -5.33
C ARG A 263 0.80 24.12 -6.56
N ALA A 264 -0.51 24.28 -6.67
CA ALA A 264 -1.28 23.82 -7.83
C ALA A 264 -0.66 24.24 -9.18
N THR A 265 -0.07 25.45 -9.25
CA THR A 265 0.60 25.96 -10.45
C THR A 265 1.78 25.10 -10.90
N GLU A 266 2.55 24.56 -9.96
CA GLU A 266 3.66 23.67 -10.26
C GLU A 266 3.16 22.32 -10.74
N TRP A 267 2.11 21.80 -10.13
CA TRP A 267 1.44 20.59 -10.57
C TRP A 267 0.92 20.75 -12.01
N TYR A 268 0.21 21.84 -12.30
CA TYR A 268 -0.29 22.12 -13.66
C TYR A 268 0.85 22.13 -14.68
N ARG A 269 1.96 22.80 -14.35
CA ARG A 269 3.13 22.86 -15.23
C ARG A 269 3.72 21.48 -15.50
N LYS A 270 3.88 20.64 -14.48
CA LYS A 270 4.40 19.26 -14.60
C LYS A 270 3.50 18.38 -15.48
N PHE A 271 2.21 18.47 -15.28
CA PHE A 271 1.22 17.71 -16.04
C PHE A 271 0.78 18.41 -17.35
N GLY A 272 1.48 19.47 -17.79
CA GLY A 272 1.30 20.12 -19.09
C GLY A 272 0.03 20.96 -19.23
N TYR A 273 -0.60 21.37 -18.14
CA TYR A 273 -1.77 22.24 -18.16
C TYR A 273 -1.37 23.71 -18.12
N THR A 274 -1.55 24.42 -19.25
CA THR A 274 -1.20 25.85 -19.38
C THR A 274 -2.34 26.80 -18.99
N ASP A 275 -3.59 26.37 -19.18
CA ASP A 275 -4.79 27.15 -18.84
C ASP A 275 -5.84 26.27 -18.13
N PRO A 276 -5.58 25.90 -16.85
CA PRO A 276 -6.45 24.99 -16.12
C PRO A 276 -7.86 25.54 -15.86
N GLN A 277 -8.05 26.87 -15.79
CA GLN A 277 -9.34 27.47 -15.48
C GLN A 277 -10.30 27.44 -16.68
N ASN A 278 -9.78 27.51 -17.89
CA ASN A 278 -10.56 27.39 -19.13
C ASN A 278 -10.57 25.97 -19.71
N SER A 279 -10.06 24.99 -18.95
CA SER A 279 -10.07 23.59 -19.35
C SER A 279 -11.50 23.02 -19.40
N GLY A 280 -11.74 22.09 -20.31
CA GLY A 280 -12.96 21.27 -20.32
C GLY A 280 -13.07 20.34 -19.10
N SER A 281 -11.96 19.99 -18.45
CA SER A 281 -11.92 19.05 -17.35
C SER A 281 -12.42 19.66 -16.03
N SER A 282 -13.36 18.95 -15.38
CA SER A 282 -14.02 19.44 -14.16
C SER A 282 -13.01 19.63 -13.01
N PHE A 283 -12.13 18.65 -12.76
CA PHE A 283 -11.18 18.68 -11.65
C PHE A 283 -10.21 19.87 -11.71
N LEU A 284 -9.91 20.39 -12.92
CA LEU A 284 -9.06 21.59 -13.07
C LEU A 284 -9.80 22.86 -12.67
N ARG A 285 -11.06 23.01 -13.13
CA ARG A 285 -11.88 24.18 -12.78
C ARG A 285 -12.21 24.24 -11.30
N THR A 286 -12.53 23.09 -10.70
CA THR A 286 -12.82 22.96 -9.25
C THR A 286 -11.56 22.85 -8.40
N ARG A 287 -10.38 22.75 -9.03
CA ARG A 287 -9.09 22.52 -8.37
C ARG A 287 -9.09 21.27 -7.49
N SER A 288 -9.82 20.22 -7.89
CA SER A 288 -9.97 19.00 -7.12
C SER A 288 -8.80 18.05 -7.37
N ILE A 289 -7.61 18.48 -6.91
CA ILE A 289 -6.36 17.75 -6.98
C ILE A 289 -5.86 17.53 -5.56
N TRP A 290 -5.63 16.26 -5.21
CA TRP A 290 -5.31 15.82 -3.87
C TRP A 290 -4.04 14.98 -3.89
N ARG A 291 -3.07 15.32 -3.06
CA ARG A 291 -1.80 14.61 -2.97
C ARG A 291 -1.71 13.77 -1.70
N THR A 292 -0.91 12.69 -1.78
CA THR A 292 -0.70 11.76 -0.67
C THR A 292 0.42 12.17 0.29
N ASP A 293 0.92 13.41 0.22
CA ASP A 293 2.06 13.91 0.98
C ASP A 293 1.69 15.00 2.00
N LYS A 294 0.52 14.90 2.60
CA LYS A 294 0.13 15.82 3.69
C LYS A 294 1.12 15.78 4.85
N TYR A 295 1.65 14.60 5.14
CA TYR A 295 2.69 14.40 6.15
C TYR A 295 3.94 13.80 5.50
N THR A 296 5.10 14.39 5.82
CA THR A 296 6.40 13.98 5.27
C THR A 296 7.47 13.89 6.35
N SER A 297 8.55 13.17 6.05
CA SER A 297 9.79 13.28 6.80
C SER A 297 10.46 14.65 6.56
N ALA A 298 11.51 14.94 7.30
CA ALA A 298 12.34 16.13 7.08
C ALA A 298 13.02 16.14 5.69
N SER A 299 13.21 14.97 5.07
CA SER A 299 13.71 14.80 3.72
C SER A 299 12.65 14.91 2.63
N GLY A 300 11.36 15.14 2.99
CA GLY A 300 10.25 15.29 2.06
C GLY A 300 9.59 13.98 1.61
N VAL A 301 9.97 12.85 2.19
CA VAL A 301 9.34 11.56 1.89
C VAL A 301 7.97 11.49 2.54
N SER A 302 6.93 11.18 1.75
CA SER A 302 5.57 11.02 2.26
C SER A 302 5.43 9.83 3.21
N ASN A 303 4.65 10.00 4.28
CA ASN A 303 4.36 8.91 5.20
C ASN A 303 3.26 7.96 4.70
N PHE A 304 2.72 8.19 3.51
CA PHE A 304 1.67 7.36 2.94
C PHE A 304 2.13 5.90 2.77
N ALA A 305 3.30 5.68 2.17
CA ALA A 305 3.85 4.33 1.97
C ALA A 305 4.18 3.61 3.28
N GLU A 306 4.45 4.35 4.36
CA GLU A 306 4.77 3.78 5.66
C GLU A 306 3.51 3.37 6.45
N PHE A 307 2.45 4.19 6.41
CA PHE A 307 1.31 4.02 7.31
C PHE A 307 -0.04 3.76 6.63
N ALA A 308 -0.26 4.26 5.42
CA ALA A 308 -1.56 4.17 4.79
C ALA A 308 -1.97 2.72 4.47
N TYR A 309 -1.01 1.91 4.05
CA TYR A 309 -1.25 0.51 3.73
C TYR A 309 -1.61 -0.35 4.97
N VAL A 310 -1.22 0.11 6.16
CA VAL A 310 -1.59 -0.53 7.42
C VAL A 310 -3.04 -0.23 7.82
N ARG A 311 -3.56 0.95 7.42
CA ARG A 311 -4.86 1.48 7.83
C ARG A 311 -5.74 1.85 6.63
N PRO A 312 -6.11 0.88 5.80
CA PRO A 312 -6.96 1.13 4.63
C PRO A 312 -8.35 1.67 5.00
N ASP A 313 -8.83 1.41 6.21
CA ASP A 313 -10.06 1.99 6.75
C ASP A 313 -9.99 3.52 6.82
N LEU A 314 -8.86 4.07 7.24
CA LEU A 314 -8.64 5.52 7.30
C LEU A 314 -8.34 6.12 5.94
N VAL A 315 -7.63 5.39 5.05
CA VAL A 315 -7.42 5.83 3.66
C VAL A 315 -8.76 5.91 2.92
N LEU A 316 -9.65 4.93 3.16
CA LEU A 316 -11.00 4.97 2.61
C LEU A 316 -11.76 6.22 3.10
N GLN A 317 -11.69 6.54 4.40
CA GLN A 317 -12.31 7.75 4.93
C GLN A 317 -11.72 9.03 4.33
N ASP A 318 -10.41 9.10 4.10
CA ASP A 318 -9.76 10.23 3.40
C ASP A 318 -10.34 10.41 2.00
N VAL A 319 -10.43 9.33 1.22
CA VAL A 319 -10.98 9.36 -0.14
C VAL A 319 -12.46 9.71 -0.12
N VAL A 320 -13.24 9.10 0.79
CA VAL A 320 -14.67 9.41 0.98
C VAL A 320 -14.89 10.88 1.34
N GLY A 321 -14.06 11.45 2.23
CA GLY A 321 -14.14 12.87 2.60
C GLY A 321 -13.88 13.82 1.43
N VAL A 322 -13.31 13.33 0.33
CA VAL A 322 -13.11 14.08 -0.92
C VAL A 322 -14.27 13.87 -1.90
N VAL A 323 -14.63 12.59 -2.16
CA VAL A 323 -15.61 12.25 -3.21
C VAL A 323 -17.06 12.32 -2.73
N GLN A 324 -17.28 12.23 -1.41
CA GLN A 324 -18.57 12.28 -0.74
C GLN A 324 -18.49 13.21 0.50
N PRO A 325 -18.27 14.52 0.34
CA PRO A 325 -17.91 15.42 1.44
C PRO A 325 -19.00 15.57 2.52
N THR A 326 -20.24 15.22 2.22
CA THR A 326 -21.36 15.24 3.17
C THR A 326 -21.45 13.97 4.03
N TYR A 327 -20.65 12.93 3.71
CA TYR A 327 -20.66 11.68 4.45
C TYR A 327 -20.23 11.84 5.91
N ASP A 328 -19.14 12.55 6.14
CA ASP A 328 -18.66 12.95 7.47
C ASP A 328 -17.98 14.33 7.39
N ALA A 329 -18.77 15.38 7.57
CA ALA A 329 -18.29 16.75 7.45
C ALA A 329 -17.24 17.13 8.52
N ASN A 330 -17.15 16.37 9.61
CA ASN A 330 -16.20 16.62 10.71
C ASN A 330 -14.91 15.80 10.59
N TYR A 331 -14.82 14.92 9.58
CA TYR A 331 -13.64 14.08 9.39
C TYR A 331 -12.43 14.92 8.97
N THR A 332 -11.31 14.73 9.64
CA THR A 332 -10.04 15.38 9.30
C THR A 332 -9.16 14.38 8.52
N ARG A 333 -8.89 14.70 7.26
CA ARG A 333 -8.04 13.88 6.39
C ARG A 333 -6.63 13.73 6.97
N ARG A 334 -6.09 12.53 6.85
CA ARG A 334 -4.77 12.18 7.38
C ARG A 334 -3.67 12.29 6.35
N TRP A 335 -3.91 11.85 5.12
CA TRP A 335 -2.87 11.79 4.09
C TRP A 335 -3.11 12.71 2.90
N LEU A 336 -4.38 13.05 2.64
CA LEU A 336 -4.71 13.81 1.45
C LEU A 336 -4.57 15.32 1.69
N LEU A 337 -3.64 15.93 0.96
CA LEU A 337 -3.40 17.38 0.90
C LEU A 337 -4.13 17.96 -0.30
N TRP A 338 -4.93 19.00 -0.09
CA TRP A 338 -5.64 19.67 -1.18
C TRP A 338 -4.78 20.76 -1.83
N LEU A 339 -4.35 20.52 -3.09
CA LEU A 339 -3.56 21.50 -3.83
C LEU A 339 -4.35 22.75 -4.25
N GLY A 340 -5.68 22.66 -4.35
CA GLY A 340 -6.54 23.80 -4.67
C GLY A 340 -6.72 24.81 -3.53
N GLY A 341 -6.41 24.40 -2.30
CA GLY A 341 -6.51 25.21 -1.11
C GLY A 341 -5.39 26.23 -0.97
N THR A 342 -5.66 27.34 -0.32
CA THR A 342 -4.64 28.37 -0.02
C THR A 342 -4.01 28.20 1.35
N ASN A 343 -4.57 27.32 2.19
CA ASN A 343 -4.24 27.20 3.62
C ASN A 343 -3.80 25.79 4.05
N GLU A 344 -3.63 24.85 3.12
CA GLU A 344 -3.08 23.53 3.43
C GLU A 344 -1.65 23.44 2.92
N ASP A 345 -0.72 23.14 3.83
CA ASP A 345 0.69 22.87 3.52
C ASP A 345 1.07 21.47 4.00
N THR A 346 2.12 20.94 3.41
CA THR A 346 2.75 19.71 3.89
C THR A 346 3.31 19.92 5.30
N VAL A 347 3.06 18.97 6.19
CA VAL A 347 3.52 18.97 7.57
C VAL A 347 4.66 18.00 7.73
N VAL A 348 5.81 18.48 8.20
CA VAL A 348 6.91 17.61 8.60
C VAL A 348 6.52 16.91 9.92
N VAL A 349 6.55 15.57 9.90
CA VAL A 349 6.16 14.78 11.06
C VAL A 349 7.20 14.93 12.17
N GLY A 350 6.75 15.14 13.39
CA GLY A 350 7.58 15.27 14.57
C GLY A 350 6.80 15.00 15.85
N ALA A 351 7.49 14.89 16.98
CA ALA A 351 6.88 14.61 18.27
C ALA A 351 5.84 15.66 18.70
N ASP A 352 5.94 16.88 18.19
CA ASP A 352 5.02 17.97 18.53
C ASP A 352 3.63 17.82 17.88
N ASN A 353 3.52 17.00 16.81
CA ASN A 353 2.27 16.80 16.06
C ASN A 353 1.78 15.35 16.06
N TYR A 354 2.35 14.50 16.94
CA TYR A 354 2.00 13.08 17.05
C TYR A 354 2.00 12.62 18.51
N ASP A 355 0.91 12.00 18.95
CA ASP A 355 0.80 11.45 20.32
C ASP A 355 1.46 10.05 20.37
N CYS A 356 2.72 10.00 20.79
CA CYS A 356 3.47 8.75 20.89
C CYS A 356 2.99 7.84 22.04
N ALA A 357 2.24 8.36 23.01
CA ALA A 357 1.69 7.55 24.10
C ALA A 357 0.41 6.81 23.64
N ARG A 358 -0.30 7.35 22.67
CA ARG A 358 -1.53 6.77 22.12
C ARG A 358 -1.51 6.82 20.60
N PRO A 359 -0.63 6.05 19.93
CA PRO A 359 -0.52 6.06 18.49
C PRO A 359 -1.86 5.73 17.81
N TRP A 360 -2.29 6.58 16.90
CA TRP A 360 -3.57 6.39 16.20
C TRP A 360 -3.60 5.12 15.34
N LEU A 361 -2.44 4.63 14.89
CA LEU A 361 -2.32 3.35 14.17
C LEU A 361 -2.83 2.14 14.98
N GLN A 362 -2.78 2.24 16.31
CA GLN A 362 -3.22 1.18 17.23
C GLN A 362 -4.71 1.31 17.61
N GLN A 363 -5.40 2.37 17.16
CA GLN A 363 -6.78 2.65 17.52
C GLN A 363 -7.66 2.51 16.29
N VAL A 364 -8.71 1.70 16.39
CA VAL A 364 -9.72 1.57 15.34
C VAL A 364 -10.98 2.30 15.79
N ALA A 365 -11.41 3.29 15.00
CA ALA A 365 -12.67 3.96 15.22
C ALA A 365 -13.83 3.05 14.77
N ALA A 366 -14.87 2.97 15.59
CA ALA A 366 -16.09 2.27 15.19
C ALA A 366 -16.79 3.05 14.07
N CYS A 367 -17.17 2.34 13.01
CA CYS A 367 -18.05 2.86 11.99
C CYS A 367 -19.51 2.58 12.36
N THR A 368 -20.40 3.56 12.13
CA THR A 368 -21.85 3.37 12.28
C THR A 368 -22.46 3.04 10.92
N ALA A 369 -23.27 1.99 10.86
CA ALA A 369 -24.03 1.64 9.65
C ALA A 369 -25.02 2.79 9.30
N ARG A 370 -25.06 3.16 8.00
CA ARG A 370 -25.92 4.21 7.43
C ARG A 370 -26.52 3.69 6.12
N GLU A 371 -27.47 2.78 6.23
CA GLU A 371 -28.07 2.12 5.06
C GLU A 371 -28.86 3.10 4.17
N ASP A 372 -29.24 4.25 4.71
CA ASP A 372 -30.02 5.31 4.08
C ASP A 372 -29.15 6.47 3.51
N PHE A 373 -27.82 6.39 3.57
CA PHE A 373 -26.98 7.43 3.03
C PHE A 373 -26.97 7.41 1.50
N VAL A 374 -27.58 8.44 0.89
CA VAL A 374 -27.69 8.59 -0.58
C VAL A 374 -26.76 9.69 -1.15
N GLY A 375 -26.12 10.48 -0.29
CA GLY A 375 -25.31 11.64 -0.72
C GLY A 375 -26.14 12.78 -1.31
N PRO A 376 -25.49 13.87 -1.76
CA PRO A 376 -26.16 14.93 -2.51
C PRO A 376 -26.61 14.40 -3.88
N ALA A 377 -27.79 14.84 -4.34
CA ALA A 377 -28.23 14.58 -5.72
C ALA A 377 -27.29 15.30 -6.70
N ASP A 378 -27.06 14.69 -7.85
CA ASP A 378 -26.30 15.34 -8.94
C ASP A 378 -27.16 16.50 -9.50
N ASP A 379 -26.78 17.73 -9.27
CA ASP A 379 -27.49 18.94 -9.75
C ASP A 379 -27.36 19.12 -11.28
N SER A 380 -26.91 18.12 -12.02
CA SER A 380 -26.71 18.20 -13.47
C SER A 380 -28.01 18.07 -14.29
N ASP A 381 -29.18 17.83 -13.66
CA ASP A 381 -30.46 17.64 -14.37
C ASP A 381 -31.49 18.78 -14.13
N SER A 382 -31.05 20.00 -13.84
CA SER A 382 -31.92 21.17 -13.92
C SER A 382 -31.88 21.81 -15.31
N SER A 383 -32.19 21.09 -16.36
CA SER A 383 -32.71 21.69 -17.59
C SER A 383 -34.22 21.79 -17.43
N SER A 384 -34.67 23.02 -17.14
CA SER A 384 -36.04 23.44 -17.25
C SER A 384 -36.71 22.88 -18.53
N ASP A 385 -37.67 22.01 -18.34
CA ASP A 385 -38.73 21.85 -19.34
C ASP A 385 -40.07 22.20 -18.66
N ASP A 386 -40.52 23.38 -19.06
CA ASP A 386 -41.81 23.95 -18.71
C ASP A 386 -42.85 23.36 -19.69
N GLY A 387 -43.91 22.76 -19.19
CA GLY A 387 -45.13 22.71 -19.98
C GLY A 387 -45.81 21.37 -20.24
N SER A 388 -46.94 21.29 -19.56
CA SER A 388 -48.23 20.68 -19.94
C SER A 388 -48.47 19.18 -19.75
N ASP A 389 -49.47 19.01 -18.89
CA ASP A 389 -50.51 17.99 -18.75
C ASP A 389 -50.66 16.98 -19.90
N ASP A 390 -50.65 15.64 -19.60
CA ASP A 390 -51.86 14.86 -19.81
C ASP A 390 -51.78 13.47 -19.18
N ALA A 391 -52.92 13.00 -18.75
CA ALA A 391 -53.18 11.77 -18.02
C ALA A 391 -53.12 10.51 -18.98
N GLY A 392 -52.76 9.37 -18.45
CA GLY A 392 -53.19 8.09 -19.06
C GLY A 392 -52.28 6.90 -18.92
N GLY A 393 -52.52 6.06 -17.95
CA GLY A 393 -52.80 4.64 -18.14
C GLY A 393 -51.72 3.60 -18.50
N SER A 394 -51.49 2.74 -17.50
CA SER A 394 -51.45 1.26 -17.61
C SER A 394 -50.20 0.50 -18.10
N SER A 395 -49.80 -0.36 -17.20
CA SER A 395 -49.43 -1.78 -17.38
C SER A 395 -48.14 -2.20 -18.10
N GLY A 396 -47.23 -2.73 -17.34
CA GLY A 396 -46.74 -4.12 -17.46
C GLY A 396 -45.80 -4.45 -18.61
N ARG A 397 -44.58 -4.80 -18.24
CA ARG A 397 -44.00 -6.08 -18.69
C ARG A 397 -42.63 -6.32 -18.04
N ALA A 398 -42.61 -7.35 -17.21
CA ALA A 398 -41.36 -8.01 -16.81
C ALA A 398 -40.74 -8.70 -18.04
N GLY A 399 -39.47 -8.44 -18.30
CA GLY A 399 -38.67 -9.14 -19.30
C GLY A 399 -37.40 -9.70 -18.67
N ARG A 400 -37.42 -11.00 -18.36
CA ARG A 400 -36.25 -11.79 -18.00
C ARG A 400 -35.27 -11.80 -19.16
N ILE A 401 -34.00 -11.47 -18.91
CA ILE A 401 -32.90 -12.00 -19.70
C ILE A 401 -31.90 -12.62 -18.72
N ALA A 402 -31.97 -13.94 -18.61
CA ALA A 402 -30.93 -14.78 -18.06
C ALA A 402 -30.06 -15.26 -19.23
N GLY A 403 -28.75 -15.21 -19.09
CA GLY A 403 -27.82 -15.95 -19.95
C GLY A 403 -26.62 -15.14 -20.39
N GLY A 404 -25.44 -15.45 -19.84
CA GLY A 404 -24.17 -15.08 -20.45
C GLY A 404 -23.06 -14.55 -19.56
N VAL A 405 -22.72 -15.22 -18.46
CA VAL A 405 -21.52 -14.91 -17.69
C VAL A 405 -20.80 -16.20 -17.29
N VAL A 406 -20.25 -16.93 -18.26
CA VAL A 406 -19.31 -18.05 -17.96
C VAL A 406 -18.06 -18.02 -18.87
N GLY A 407 -18.00 -17.13 -19.87
CA GLY A 407 -16.88 -17.08 -20.83
C GLY A 407 -15.72 -16.15 -20.50
N ALA A 408 -15.90 -15.17 -19.60
CA ALA A 408 -14.92 -14.11 -19.38
C ALA A 408 -13.85 -14.44 -18.30
N ALA A 409 -14.12 -15.33 -17.36
CA ALA A 409 -13.20 -15.63 -16.26
C ALA A 409 -11.96 -16.43 -16.69
N ALA A 410 -12.07 -17.27 -17.73
CA ALA A 410 -10.95 -18.09 -18.21
C ALA A 410 -9.91 -17.29 -19.02
N ALA A 411 -10.33 -16.24 -19.73
CA ALA A 411 -9.41 -15.43 -20.53
C ALA A 411 -8.54 -14.49 -19.67
N VAL A 412 -9.08 -13.99 -18.55
CA VAL A 412 -8.35 -13.13 -17.62
C VAL A 412 -7.29 -13.92 -16.84
N ALA A 413 -7.57 -15.15 -16.45
CA ALA A 413 -6.60 -16.00 -15.75
C ALA A 413 -5.39 -16.34 -16.63
N LEU A 414 -5.59 -16.59 -17.93
CA LEU A 414 -4.51 -16.87 -18.87
C LEU A 414 -3.67 -15.60 -19.18
N GLY A 415 -4.28 -14.42 -19.20
CA GLY A 415 -3.58 -13.16 -19.37
C GLY A 415 -2.64 -12.81 -18.21
N VAL A 416 -3.09 -13.01 -16.98
CA VAL A 416 -2.31 -12.75 -15.76
C VAL A 416 -1.12 -13.71 -15.65
N VAL A 417 -1.32 -15.00 -15.95
CA VAL A 417 -0.23 -16.00 -15.96
C VAL A 417 0.78 -15.68 -17.07
N GLY A 418 0.33 -15.25 -18.26
CA GLY A 418 1.21 -14.85 -19.36
C GLY A 418 2.05 -13.61 -19.03
N LEU A 419 1.45 -12.60 -18.38
CA LEU A 419 2.13 -11.38 -17.96
C LEU A 419 3.16 -11.66 -16.86
N HIS A 420 2.81 -12.54 -15.91
CA HIS A 420 3.71 -12.95 -14.85
C HIS A 420 4.94 -13.72 -15.39
N TYR A 421 4.71 -14.62 -16.35
CA TYR A 421 5.79 -15.36 -17.03
C TYR A 421 6.70 -14.44 -17.86
N TYR A 422 6.12 -13.47 -18.56
CA TYR A 422 6.85 -12.46 -19.33
C TYR A 422 7.71 -11.56 -18.44
N ASN A 423 7.18 -11.06 -17.33
CA ASN A 423 7.92 -10.24 -16.40
C ASN A 423 9.04 -11.00 -15.69
N ARG A 424 8.82 -12.28 -15.35
CA ARG A 424 9.86 -13.17 -14.79
C ARG A 424 10.99 -13.40 -15.80
N HIS A 425 10.66 -13.62 -17.07
CA HIS A 425 11.67 -13.82 -18.12
C HIS A 425 12.50 -12.55 -18.37
N ARG A 426 11.87 -11.38 -18.30
CA ARG A 426 12.54 -10.09 -18.48
C ARG A 426 13.47 -9.74 -17.31
N ARG A 427 13.11 -10.10 -16.07
CA ARG A 427 13.99 -9.95 -14.88
C ARG A 427 15.20 -10.87 -14.95
N ASN A 428 15.01 -12.11 -15.33
CA ASN A 428 16.12 -13.06 -15.48
C ASN A 428 17.09 -12.65 -16.60
N ALA A 429 16.62 -12.10 -17.70
CA ALA A 429 17.46 -11.57 -18.77
C ALA A 429 18.29 -10.35 -18.31
N ARG A 430 17.71 -9.45 -17.49
CA ARG A 430 18.44 -8.32 -16.90
C ARG A 430 19.52 -8.77 -15.90
N MET A 431 19.22 -9.77 -15.07
CA MET A 431 20.20 -10.32 -14.13
C MET A 431 21.35 -11.05 -14.83
N GLN A 432 21.08 -11.71 -15.96
CA GLN A 432 22.13 -12.31 -16.79
C GLN A 432 23.00 -11.25 -17.49
N ALA A 433 22.40 -10.16 -17.96
CA ALA A 433 23.15 -9.06 -18.57
C ALA A 433 24.06 -8.35 -17.54
N LEU A 434 23.59 -8.15 -16.31
CA LEU A 434 24.40 -7.58 -15.23
C LEU A 434 25.56 -8.49 -14.84
N ARG A 435 25.36 -9.81 -14.77
CA ARG A 435 26.46 -10.78 -14.52
C ARG A 435 27.51 -10.78 -15.62
N GLN A 436 27.12 -10.60 -16.87
CA GLN A 436 28.08 -10.55 -17.98
C GLN A 436 28.92 -9.27 -17.99
N THR A 437 28.41 -8.16 -17.49
CA THR A 437 29.19 -6.90 -17.34
C THR A 437 30.17 -6.96 -16.17
N GLU A 438 29.89 -7.69 -15.11
CA GLU A 438 30.84 -7.88 -13.99
C GLU A 438 32.00 -8.81 -14.34
N PHE A 439 31.78 -9.85 -15.16
CA PHE A 439 32.86 -10.77 -15.58
C PHE A 439 33.65 -10.28 -16.78
N GLY A 440 33.13 -9.38 -17.60
CA GLY A 440 33.84 -8.79 -18.75
C GLY A 440 34.88 -7.72 -18.37
N GLY A 441 34.81 -7.18 -17.16
CA GLY A 441 35.75 -6.15 -16.68
C GLY A 441 37.05 -6.69 -16.09
N ALA A 442 37.15 -7.97 -15.79
CA ALA A 442 38.30 -8.56 -15.12
C ALA A 442 39.43 -9.00 -16.06
N GLU A 443 39.17 -9.16 -17.37
CA GLU A 443 40.22 -9.61 -18.32
C GLU A 443 41.04 -8.48 -18.98
N ILE A 444 40.65 -7.23 -18.86
CA ILE A 444 41.39 -6.11 -19.46
C ILE A 444 42.50 -5.55 -18.54
N GLY A 445 42.58 -6.00 -17.30
CA GLY A 445 43.54 -5.52 -16.30
C GLY A 445 44.94 -6.21 -16.30
N LEU A 446 45.11 -7.34 -16.98
CA LEU A 446 46.33 -8.18 -16.86
C LEU A 446 47.29 -8.10 -18.07
N ALA A 447 47.02 -7.36 -19.13
CA ALA A 447 47.83 -7.30 -20.34
C ALA A 447 48.75 -6.09 -20.47
N ARG A 448 49.05 -5.36 -19.39
CA ARG A 448 49.99 -4.19 -19.43
C ARG A 448 50.98 -4.16 -18.27
N ARG A 449 51.79 -5.22 -18.11
CA ARG A 449 53.01 -5.17 -17.29
C ARG A 449 53.98 -6.27 -17.70
N THR A 450 54.52 -6.21 -18.92
CA THR A 450 55.83 -6.78 -19.24
C THR A 450 56.39 -6.03 -20.48
N GLY A 451 57.42 -5.25 -20.28
CA GLY A 451 58.21 -4.73 -21.39
C GLY A 451 58.75 -3.31 -21.19
N SER A 452 59.80 -3.16 -20.39
CA SER A 452 60.93 -2.27 -20.72
C SER A 452 62.07 -2.57 -19.74
N GLY A 453 62.98 -3.34 -20.24
CA GLY A 453 64.32 -3.42 -19.71
C GLY A 453 65.28 -2.90 -20.77
N PHE A 454 66.33 -2.21 -20.30
CA PHE A 454 67.64 -1.91 -20.93
C PHE A 454 67.69 -0.98 -22.16
N SER A 455 68.12 0.25 -21.99
CA SER A 455 69.43 0.82 -22.24
C SER A 455 69.52 2.18 -21.63
#